data_f87f84a95f2fd989445622b20927db25
#
_entry.id   f87f84a95f2fd989445622b20927db25
#
_cell.length_a   1.000
_cell.length_b   1.000
_cell.length_c   1.000
_cell.angle_alpha   90.00
_cell.angle_beta   90.00
_cell.angle_gamma   90.00
#
_symmetry.space_group_name_H-M   'P 1'
#
loop_
_entity.id
_entity.type
_entity.pdbx_description
1 polymer ?
#
loop_
_entity_poly.entity_id
_entity_poly.type
_entity_poly.pdbx_seq_one_letter_code
_entity_poly.pdbx_strand_id
1 'polypeptide(L)'
;MSTCPHVTESHVFDFTAFLRDVCTDMIARLPELKHIELSRVAFSFVRSRKRTSHGTQATLTPMRFEGGASSGIVDGQRLTVDPLRTVDGREVLYLFHAYVPRFLDLSCEEKLVTILHELWHISPQFNGDLRRFPGRNYVHSNSEAAYDRLMLEFAQRWRAQEPNQQLLEVLSLDSARLQERYGRVVGHRIAMPRLVPVG
;
A
#
# COMPACT_ATOMS: atom_id res chain seq x y z
N MET A 1 -48.91 -16.44 10.26
CA MET A 1 -47.75 -16.52 9.37
C MET A 1 -46.77 -15.43 9.82
N SER A 2 -45.80 -15.83 10.61
CA SER A 2 -44.85 -14.91 11.26
C SER A 2 -43.62 -14.82 10.38
N THR A 3 -43.39 -13.66 9.76
CA THR A 3 -42.18 -13.38 9.01
C THR A 3 -41.05 -13.09 9.98
N CYS A 4 -40.13 -14.03 10.14
CA CYS A 4 -38.86 -13.78 10.80
C CYS A 4 -38.10 -12.66 10.07
N PRO A 5 -37.61 -11.65 10.78
CA PRO A 5 -36.68 -10.72 10.15
C PRO A 5 -35.35 -11.43 9.93
N HIS A 6 -34.89 -11.47 8.66
CA HIS A 6 -33.52 -11.84 8.34
C HIS A 6 -32.59 -10.85 9.03
N VAL A 7 -31.99 -11.28 10.15
CA VAL A 7 -30.81 -10.63 10.71
C VAL A 7 -29.67 -10.88 9.75
N THR A 8 -29.38 -9.94 8.87
CA THR A 8 -28.14 -9.90 8.13
C THR A 8 -27.03 -9.65 9.12
N GLU A 9 -26.23 -10.68 9.44
CA GLU A 9 -24.96 -10.49 10.12
C GLU A 9 -24.16 -9.44 9.32
N SER A 10 -23.93 -8.29 9.91
CA SER A 10 -23.15 -7.23 9.28
C SER A 10 -21.69 -7.69 9.25
N HIS A 11 -21.28 -8.27 8.14
CA HIS A 11 -19.89 -8.62 7.92
C HIS A 11 -19.08 -7.33 7.81
N VAL A 12 -18.06 -7.18 8.65
CA VAL A 12 -17.14 -6.04 8.62
C VAL A 12 -15.97 -6.39 7.71
N PHE A 13 -15.72 -5.58 6.70
CA PHE A 13 -14.59 -5.74 5.79
C PHE A 13 -13.39 -4.94 6.30
N ASP A 14 -12.31 -5.62 6.73
CA ASP A 14 -11.05 -4.96 7.05
C ASP A 14 -10.22 -4.77 5.78
N PHE A 15 -10.26 -3.54 5.27
CA PHE A 15 -9.55 -3.15 4.06
C PHE A 15 -8.02 -3.25 4.21
N THR A 16 -7.46 -2.92 5.39
CA THR A 16 -6.00 -2.98 5.59
C THR A 16 -5.48 -4.40 5.69
N ALA A 17 -6.24 -5.31 6.30
CA ALA A 17 -5.95 -6.73 6.29
C ALA A 17 -6.03 -7.28 4.85
N PHE A 18 -7.09 -6.97 4.13
CA PHE A 18 -7.25 -7.36 2.73
C PHE A 18 -6.10 -6.86 1.83
N LEU A 19 -5.70 -5.61 1.98
CA LEU A 19 -4.59 -5.05 1.20
C LEU A 19 -3.26 -5.79 1.50
N ARG A 20 -3.05 -6.18 2.76
CA ARG A 20 -1.92 -7.02 3.16
C ARG A 20 -1.98 -8.40 2.49
N ASP A 21 -3.15 -9.02 2.43
CA ASP A 21 -3.33 -10.34 1.80
C ASP A 21 -3.03 -10.29 0.29
N VAL A 22 -3.48 -9.24 -0.40
CA VAL A 22 -3.15 -8.99 -1.81
C VAL A 22 -1.64 -8.84 -1.99
N CYS A 23 -0.97 -8.04 -1.16
CA CYS A 23 0.48 -7.87 -1.21
C CYS A 23 1.21 -9.18 -0.91
N THR A 24 0.71 -9.99 0.02
CA THR A 24 1.28 -11.31 0.35
C THR A 24 1.24 -12.23 -0.86
N ASP A 25 0.11 -12.32 -1.54
CA ASP A 25 -0.05 -13.14 -2.74
C ASP A 25 0.84 -12.62 -3.90
N MET A 26 0.93 -11.29 -4.09
CA MET A 26 1.83 -10.68 -5.09
C MET A 26 3.30 -11.02 -4.83
N ILE A 27 3.77 -10.90 -3.60
CA ILE A 27 5.16 -11.19 -3.21
C ILE A 27 5.48 -12.67 -3.39
N ALA A 28 4.55 -13.55 -3.07
CA ALA A 28 4.73 -14.99 -3.25
C ALA A 28 4.92 -15.39 -4.72
N ARG A 29 4.26 -14.67 -5.64
CA ARG A 29 4.21 -15.00 -7.08
C ARG A 29 5.20 -14.23 -7.93
N LEU A 30 5.58 -13.01 -7.54
CA LEU A 30 6.49 -12.17 -8.31
C LEU A 30 7.90 -12.20 -7.70
N PRO A 31 8.87 -12.84 -8.39
CA PRO A 31 10.24 -12.97 -7.89
C PRO A 31 10.91 -11.63 -7.56
N GLU A 32 10.55 -10.58 -8.28
CA GLU A 32 11.09 -9.23 -8.13
C GLU A 32 10.71 -8.58 -6.79
N LEU A 33 9.67 -9.09 -6.12
CA LEU A 33 9.17 -8.57 -4.84
C LEU A 33 9.58 -9.44 -3.63
N LYS A 34 10.26 -10.56 -3.83
CA LYS A 34 10.59 -11.53 -2.77
C LYS A 34 11.48 -10.97 -1.64
N HIS A 35 12.14 -9.84 -1.87
CA HIS A 35 12.95 -9.15 -0.87
C HIS A 35 12.10 -8.42 0.18
N ILE A 36 10.78 -8.30 -0.01
CA ILE A 36 9.88 -7.53 0.84
C ILE A 36 9.40 -8.39 2.02
N GLU A 37 9.68 -7.94 3.24
CA GLU A 37 9.21 -8.54 4.48
C GLU A 37 7.95 -7.81 4.99
N LEU A 38 6.75 -8.28 4.62
CA LEU A 38 5.49 -7.61 4.98
C LEU A 38 5.26 -7.46 6.50
N SER A 39 5.94 -8.24 7.31
CA SER A 39 5.92 -8.08 8.77
C SER A 39 6.48 -6.74 9.25
N ARG A 40 7.24 -6.04 8.41
CA ARG A 40 7.82 -4.71 8.66
C ARG A 40 7.25 -3.63 7.73
N VAL A 41 6.16 -3.93 7.03
CA VAL A 41 5.35 -2.96 6.27
C VAL A 41 4.03 -2.75 6.99
N ALA A 42 3.78 -1.52 7.42
CA ALA A 42 2.49 -1.14 8.00
C ALA A 42 1.52 -0.72 6.88
N PHE A 43 0.26 -1.10 7.03
CA PHE A 43 -0.81 -0.72 6.11
C PHE A 43 -1.79 0.21 6.81
N SER A 44 -2.11 1.31 6.16
CA SER A 44 -3.01 2.32 6.67
C SER A 44 -3.95 2.81 5.57
N PHE A 45 -5.13 3.27 5.96
CA PHE A 45 -5.96 4.02 5.04
C PHE A 45 -6.24 5.43 5.55
N VAL A 46 -6.36 6.36 4.61
CA VAL A 46 -6.69 7.75 4.88
C VAL A 46 -7.97 8.10 4.13
N ARG A 47 -8.94 8.68 4.85
CA ARG A 47 -10.14 9.21 4.17
C ARG A 47 -9.78 10.49 3.43
N SER A 48 -9.90 10.46 2.10
CA SER A 48 -9.79 11.69 1.31
C SER A 48 -11.04 12.54 1.50
N ARG A 49 -10.85 13.84 1.72
CA ARG A 49 -11.98 14.79 1.91
C ARG A 49 -12.77 15.04 0.63
N LYS A 50 -12.13 14.88 -0.53
CA LYS A 50 -12.75 15.13 -1.85
C LYS A 50 -12.89 13.80 -2.62
N ARG A 51 -14.08 13.51 -3.09
CA ARG A 51 -14.36 12.45 -4.06
C ARG A 51 -14.02 12.94 -5.49
N THR A 52 -12.75 13.23 -5.73
CA THR A 52 -12.28 13.55 -7.09
C THR A 52 -11.59 12.35 -7.67
N SER A 53 -11.80 12.07 -8.94
CA SER A 53 -11.06 11.03 -9.69
C SER A 53 -9.56 11.35 -9.80
N HIS A 54 -9.19 12.62 -9.56
CA HIS A 54 -7.80 13.06 -9.61
C HIS A 54 -7.21 13.21 -8.21
N GLY A 55 -5.94 12.85 -8.06
CA GLY A 55 -5.15 12.95 -6.84
C GLY A 55 -4.56 11.61 -6.43
N THR A 56 -3.75 11.61 -5.38
CA THR A 56 -3.04 10.44 -4.89
C THR A 56 -4.00 9.33 -4.46
N GLN A 57 -3.80 8.13 -4.97
CA GLN A 57 -4.55 6.90 -4.65
C GLN A 57 -3.88 6.10 -3.54
N ALA A 58 -2.55 6.02 -3.58
CA ALA A 58 -1.74 5.40 -2.53
C ALA A 58 -0.38 6.12 -2.40
N THR A 59 0.34 5.86 -1.34
CA THR A 59 1.73 6.29 -1.14
C THR A 59 2.48 5.27 -0.30
N LEU A 60 3.76 5.09 -0.59
CA LEU A 60 4.70 4.39 0.27
C LEU A 60 5.63 5.40 0.94
N THR A 61 5.64 5.42 2.27
CA THR A 61 6.53 6.26 3.06
C THR A 61 7.69 5.42 3.58
N PRO A 62 8.94 5.75 3.23
CA PRO A 62 10.13 5.13 3.81
C PRO A 62 10.32 5.61 5.25
N MET A 63 10.74 4.72 6.14
CA MET A 63 10.99 5.05 7.56
C MET A 63 12.47 5.29 7.85
N ARG A 64 13.31 5.31 6.81
CA ARG A 64 14.74 5.55 6.87
C ARG A 64 15.18 6.54 5.79
N PHE A 65 16.32 7.15 6.03
CA PHE A 65 16.98 8.02 5.07
C PHE A 65 17.78 7.23 4.04
N GLU A 66 18.44 7.93 3.15
CA GLU A 66 19.28 7.37 2.08
C GLU A 66 20.22 6.28 2.59
N GLY A 67 20.28 5.16 1.86
CA GLY A 67 21.09 3.99 2.22
C GLY A 67 20.56 3.24 3.45
N GLY A 68 19.38 3.55 3.96
CA GLY A 68 18.81 2.95 5.18
C GLY A 68 19.31 3.60 6.47
N ALA A 69 19.90 4.79 6.38
CA ALA A 69 20.39 5.51 7.56
C ALA A 69 19.24 5.89 8.51
N SER A 70 19.48 5.80 9.83
CA SER A 70 18.47 6.15 10.85
C SER A 70 18.24 7.66 10.96
N SER A 71 19.16 8.49 10.47
CA SER A 71 19.06 9.94 10.46
C SER A 71 19.62 10.52 9.17
N GLY A 72 19.19 11.74 8.82
CA GLY A 72 19.67 12.47 7.66
C GLY A 72 19.68 13.97 7.93
N ILE A 73 20.25 14.73 7.00
CA ILE A 73 20.24 16.19 7.05
C ILE A 73 19.08 16.70 6.18
N VAL A 74 18.15 17.43 6.79
CA VAL A 74 17.03 18.09 6.11
C VAL A 74 17.05 19.56 6.54
N ASP A 75 17.10 20.47 5.59
CA ASP A 75 17.19 21.92 5.82
C ASP A 75 18.28 22.31 6.84
N GLY A 76 19.45 21.63 6.76
CA GLY A 76 20.60 21.89 7.62
C GLY A 76 20.51 21.27 9.04
N GLN A 77 19.41 20.59 9.36
CA GLN A 77 19.23 19.95 10.66
C GLN A 77 19.34 18.42 10.54
N ARG A 78 19.97 17.77 11.53
CA ARG A 78 20.00 16.32 11.63
C ARG A 78 18.66 15.82 12.22
N LEU A 79 17.90 15.12 11.40
CA LEU A 79 16.59 14.60 11.78
C LEU A 79 16.56 13.09 11.69
N THR A 80 15.67 12.47 12.44
CA THR A 80 15.27 11.06 12.33
C THR A 80 13.77 10.97 12.10
N VAL A 81 13.31 9.86 11.55
CA VAL A 81 11.87 9.56 11.46
C VAL A 81 11.42 9.03 12.82
N ASP A 82 10.31 9.56 13.35
CA ASP A 82 9.69 9.05 14.57
C ASP A 82 9.35 7.55 14.38
N PRO A 83 9.94 6.63 15.18
CA PRO A 83 9.90 5.22 14.88
C PRO A 83 8.51 4.63 15.10
N LEU A 84 8.00 3.93 14.10
CA LEU A 84 6.79 3.13 14.19
C LEU A 84 7.17 1.68 14.50
N ARG A 85 6.45 1.03 15.42
CA ARG A 85 6.68 -0.36 15.80
C ARG A 85 5.41 -1.19 15.62
N THR A 86 5.61 -2.45 15.27
CA THR A 86 4.55 -3.47 15.27
C THR A 86 4.17 -3.86 16.70
N VAL A 87 3.06 -4.59 16.86
CA VAL A 87 2.60 -5.05 18.19
C VAL A 87 3.65 -5.92 18.89
N ASP A 88 4.43 -6.70 18.13
CA ASP A 88 5.53 -7.54 18.63
C ASP A 88 6.87 -6.77 18.77
N GLY A 89 6.83 -5.44 18.69
CA GLY A 89 7.96 -4.55 18.95
C GLY A 89 8.95 -4.38 17.79
N ARG A 90 8.76 -5.05 16.65
CA ARG A 90 9.63 -4.89 15.47
C ARG A 90 9.47 -3.50 14.85
N GLU A 91 10.55 -2.96 14.37
CA GLU A 91 10.55 -1.68 13.67
C GLU A 91 9.85 -1.82 12.30
N VAL A 92 8.90 -0.93 12.03
CA VAL A 92 8.30 -0.76 10.71
C VAL A 92 9.28 0.00 9.82
N LEU A 93 9.55 -0.52 8.64
CA LEU A 93 10.46 0.11 7.67
C LEU A 93 9.73 0.88 6.57
N TYR A 94 8.47 0.54 6.32
CA TYR A 94 7.66 1.18 5.30
C TYR A 94 6.22 1.32 5.77
N LEU A 95 5.59 2.42 5.38
CA LEU A 95 4.19 2.67 5.65
C LEU A 95 3.44 2.87 4.33
N PHE A 96 2.54 1.94 4.02
CA PHE A 96 1.66 1.99 2.87
C PHE A 96 0.36 2.69 3.26
N HIS A 97 0.06 3.83 2.65
CA HIS A 97 -1.21 4.53 2.80
C HIS A 97 -2.06 4.38 1.54
N ALA A 98 -3.30 3.92 1.68
CA ALA A 98 -4.30 3.99 0.63
C ALA A 98 -5.32 5.11 0.93
N TYR A 99 -5.63 5.94 -0.07
CA TYR A 99 -6.55 7.07 0.07
C TYR A 99 -7.96 6.66 -0.37
N VAL A 100 -8.84 6.41 0.57
CA VAL A 100 -10.22 5.99 0.31
C VAL A 100 -11.19 7.19 0.27
N PRO A 101 -12.21 7.20 -0.59
CA PRO A 101 -12.60 6.11 -1.48
C PRO A 101 -11.82 6.04 -2.80
N ARG A 102 -10.95 7.02 -3.14
CA ARG A 102 -10.28 7.08 -4.44
C ARG A 102 -9.65 5.76 -4.88
N PHE A 103 -8.88 5.13 -3.99
CA PHE A 103 -8.28 3.83 -4.28
C PHE A 103 -9.34 2.75 -4.53
N LEU A 104 -10.40 2.72 -3.73
CA LEU A 104 -11.48 1.72 -3.86
C LEU A 104 -12.29 1.89 -5.15
N ASP A 105 -12.40 3.12 -5.65
CA ASP A 105 -13.18 3.45 -6.84
C ASP A 105 -12.39 3.28 -8.16
N LEU A 106 -11.12 2.88 -8.08
CA LEU A 106 -10.32 2.46 -9.24
C LEU A 106 -10.86 1.14 -9.83
N SER A 107 -10.61 0.91 -11.11
CA SER A 107 -10.78 -0.40 -11.72
C SER A 107 -9.86 -1.45 -11.07
N CYS A 108 -10.17 -2.73 -11.23
CA CYS A 108 -9.33 -3.81 -10.71
C CYS A 108 -7.88 -3.70 -11.21
N GLU A 109 -7.68 -3.39 -12.49
CA GLU A 109 -6.35 -3.23 -13.09
C GLU A 109 -5.60 -2.04 -12.50
N GLU A 110 -6.24 -0.87 -12.38
CA GLU A 110 -5.63 0.32 -11.77
C GLU A 110 -5.26 0.08 -10.31
N LYS A 111 -6.07 -0.66 -9.53
CA LYS A 111 -5.72 -1.06 -8.16
C LYS A 111 -4.47 -1.92 -8.12
N LEU A 112 -4.38 -2.92 -9.01
CA LEU A 112 -3.20 -3.78 -9.10
C LEU A 112 -1.94 -2.99 -9.45
N VAL A 113 -2.02 -2.14 -10.49
CA VAL A 113 -0.93 -1.25 -10.91
C VAL A 113 -0.51 -0.32 -9.77
N THR A 114 -1.48 0.29 -9.06
CA THR A 114 -1.19 1.16 -7.91
C THR A 114 -0.48 0.42 -6.79
N ILE A 115 -0.94 -0.78 -6.41
CA ILE A 115 -0.29 -1.58 -5.36
C ILE A 115 1.14 -1.94 -5.76
N LEU A 116 1.33 -2.41 -6.99
CA LEU A 116 2.65 -2.79 -7.52
C LEU A 116 3.59 -1.59 -7.60
N HIS A 117 3.07 -0.41 -7.99
CA HIS A 117 3.79 0.84 -8.01
C HIS A 117 4.37 1.18 -6.62
N GLU A 118 3.54 1.11 -5.59
CA GLU A 118 3.97 1.40 -4.23
C GLU A 118 4.96 0.33 -3.70
N LEU A 119 4.71 -0.96 -3.95
CA LEU A 119 5.64 -2.02 -3.58
C LEU A 119 6.99 -1.90 -4.30
N TRP A 120 6.99 -1.42 -5.55
CA TRP A 120 8.19 -1.24 -6.34
C TRP A 120 9.09 -0.11 -5.82
N HIS A 121 8.52 0.85 -5.09
CA HIS A 121 9.30 1.88 -4.39
C HIS A 121 10.17 1.33 -3.25
N ILE A 122 9.88 0.14 -2.74
CA ILE A 122 10.67 -0.50 -1.68
C ILE A 122 12.09 -0.80 -2.21
N SER A 123 13.11 -0.39 -1.44
CA SER A 123 14.51 -0.67 -1.75
C SER A 123 14.76 -2.18 -1.93
N PRO A 124 15.52 -2.62 -2.94
CA PRO A 124 15.90 -4.03 -3.08
C PRO A 124 16.65 -4.60 -1.87
N GLN A 125 17.30 -3.74 -1.08
CA GLN A 125 17.96 -4.12 0.18
C GLN A 125 17.00 -4.22 1.36
N PHE A 126 15.74 -3.84 1.18
CA PHE A 126 14.70 -3.79 2.22
C PHE A 126 15.18 -3.09 3.51
N ASN A 127 15.87 -1.97 3.37
CA ASN A 127 16.56 -1.25 4.44
C ASN A 127 15.80 -0.02 4.97
N GLY A 128 14.56 0.20 4.54
CA GLY A 128 13.73 1.34 4.92
C GLY A 128 13.91 2.60 4.07
N ASP A 129 14.78 2.56 3.04
CA ASP A 129 14.93 3.59 2.01
C ASP A 129 14.09 3.25 0.77
N LEU A 130 13.89 4.19 -0.12
CA LEU A 130 13.25 3.96 -1.42
C LEU A 130 14.21 3.31 -2.41
N ARG A 131 13.64 2.61 -3.39
CA ARG A 131 14.36 2.18 -4.59
C ARG A 131 14.84 3.41 -5.35
N ARG A 132 16.13 3.43 -5.67
CA ARG A 132 16.77 4.54 -6.36
C ARG A 132 17.16 4.13 -7.77
N PHE A 133 16.86 5.00 -8.73
CA PHE A 133 17.25 4.84 -10.12
C PHE A 133 18.36 5.84 -10.48
N PRO A 134 19.27 5.50 -11.42
CA PRO A 134 20.24 6.44 -11.91
C PRO A 134 19.57 7.67 -12.56
N GLY A 135 20.04 8.88 -12.26
CA GLY A 135 19.55 10.11 -12.87
C GLY A 135 18.94 11.12 -11.89
N ARG A 136 18.40 12.23 -12.44
CA ARG A 136 17.81 13.32 -11.61
C ARG A 136 16.53 12.91 -10.90
N ASN A 137 15.73 12.02 -11.50
CA ASN A 137 14.50 11.50 -10.90
C ASN A 137 14.77 10.12 -10.30
N TYR A 138 15.52 10.07 -9.20
CA TYR A 138 15.94 8.84 -8.56
C TYR A 138 14.79 7.98 -7.97
N VAL A 139 13.58 8.50 -7.86
CA VAL A 139 12.40 7.77 -7.35
C VAL A 139 11.63 7.09 -8.49
N HIS A 140 11.62 7.68 -9.69
CA HIS A 140 11.03 7.11 -10.88
C HIS A 140 12.11 6.97 -11.96
N SER A 141 11.98 5.97 -12.83
CA SER A 141 12.89 5.83 -13.97
C SER A 141 12.79 7.06 -14.90
N ASN A 142 13.78 7.26 -15.79
CA ASN A 142 13.84 8.39 -16.72
C ASN A 142 12.61 8.51 -17.67
N SER A 143 11.68 7.54 -17.64
CA SER A 143 10.44 7.53 -18.42
C SER A 143 9.29 7.01 -17.58
N GLU A 144 8.35 7.89 -17.23
CA GLU A 144 7.10 7.56 -16.55
C GLU A 144 6.33 6.48 -17.33
N ALA A 145 6.25 6.60 -18.65
CA ALA A 145 5.60 5.61 -19.50
C ALA A 145 6.27 4.22 -19.50
N ALA A 146 7.58 4.14 -19.29
CA ALA A 146 8.27 2.85 -19.15
C ALA A 146 8.02 2.23 -17.77
N TYR A 147 7.93 3.06 -16.74
CA TYR A 147 7.58 2.65 -15.39
C TYR A 147 6.14 2.10 -15.33
N ASP A 148 5.18 2.82 -15.91
CA ASP A 148 3.77 2.39 -15.96
C ASP A 148 3.61 1.07 -16.72
N ARG A 149 4.32 0.89 -17.85
CA ARG A 149 4.32 -0.37 -18.57
C ARG A 149 4.86 -1.54 -17.75
N LEU A 150 5.91 -1.31 -16.97
CA LEU A 150 6.47 -2.34 -16.08
C LEU A 150 5.47 -2.76 -15.00
N MET A 151 4.76 -1.79 -14.42
CA MET A 151 3.73 -2.10 -13.41
C MET A 151 2.56 -2.86 -14.01
N LEU A 152 2.14 -2.50 -15.22
CA LEU A 152 1.11 -3.23 -15.96
C LEU A 152 1.56 -4.66 -16.31
N GLU A 153 2.81 -4.85 -16.75
CA GLU A 153 3.40 -6.16 -17.00
C GLU A 153 3.39 -7.03 -15.73
N PHE A 154 3.78 -6.49 -14.58
CA PHE A 154 3.74 -7.22 -13.32
C PHE A 154 2.29 -7.60 -12.93
N ALA A 155 1.33 -6.71 -13.15
CA ALA A 155 -0.08 -7.00 -12.90
C ALA A 155 -0.60 -8.15 -13.79
N GLN A 156 -0.23 -8.14 -15.07
CA GLN A 156 -0.58 -9.20 -16.02
C GLN A 156 0.08 -10.54 -15.65
N ARG A 157 1.36 -10.53 -15.30
CA ARG A 157 2.10 -11.73 -14.86
C ARG A 157 1.52 -12.32 -13.58
N TRP A 158 1.16 -11.47 -12.61
CA TRP A 158 0.49 -11.92 -11.40
C TRP A 158 -0.85 -12.57 -11.71
N ARG A 159 -1.68 -11.96 -12.57
CA ARG A 159 -2.98 -12.52 -12.99
C ARG A 159 -2.82 -13.87 -13.72
N ALA A 160 -1.81 -13.99 -14.57
CA ALA A 160 -1.54 -15.22 -15.32
C ALA A 160 -1.11 -16.42 -14.45
N GLN A 161 -0.71 -16.17 -13.20
CA GLN A 161 -0.34 -17.22 -12.23
C GLN A 161 -1.54 -17.70 -11.39
N GLU A 162 -2.77 -17.39 -11.82
CA GLU A 162 -4.02 -17.83 -11.15
C GLU A 162 -4.02 -17.49 -9.65
N PRO A 163 -3.98 -16.21 -9.27
CA PRO A 163 -4.03 -15.80 -7.88
C PRO A 163 -5.35 -16.20 -7.22
N ASN A 164 -5.43 -16.09 -5.91
CA ASN A 164 -6.66 -16.39 -5.19
C ASN A 164 -7.84 -15.59 -5.76
N GLN A 165 -8.85 -16.31 -6.28
CA GLN A 165 -10.01 -15.71 -6.95
C GLN A 165 -10.81 -14.78 -6.03
N GLN A 166 -10.85 -15.05 -4.72
CA GLN A 166 -11.50 -14.18 -3.74
C GLN A 166 -10.85 -12.80 -3.68
N LEU A 167 -9.50 -12.73 -3.83
CA LEU A 167 -8.80 -11.44 -3.89
C LEU A 167 -9.21 -10.65 -5.14
N LEU A 168 -9.29 -11.32 -6.30
CA LEU A 168 -9.72 -10.68 -7.55
C LEU A 168 -11.16 -10.20 -7.49
N GLU A 169 -12.07 -11.01 -6.93
CA GLU A 169 -13.47 -10.62 -6.74
C GLU A 169 -13.58 -9.34 -5.91
N VAL A 170 -12.90 -9.28 -4.78
CA VAL A 170 -12.94 -8.11 -3.89
C VAL A 170 -12.25 -6.90 -4.53
N LEU A 171 -11.12 -7.09 -5.22
CA LEU A 171 -10.46 -6.01 -5.98
C LEU A 171 -11.37 -5.42 -7.06
N SER A 172 -12.30 -6.20 -7.61
CA SER A 172 -13.24 -5.74 -8.63
C SER A 172 -14.38 -4.88 -8.07
N LEU A 173 -14.57 -4.86 -6.75
CA LEU A 173 -15.59 -4.06 -6.09
C LEU A 173 -15.13 -2.62 -5.88
N ASP A 174 -15.99 -1.65 -6.20
CA ASP A 174 -15.82 -0.26 -5.81
C ASP A 174 -16.27 0.00 -4.36
N SER A 175 -16.14 1.23 -3.88
CA SER A 175 -16.50 1.60 -2.51
C SER A 175 -17.99 1.37 -2.20
N ALA A 176 -18.87 1.57 -3.18
CA ALA A 176 -20.31 1.37 -3.01
C ALA A 176 -20.68 -0.12 -2.90
N ARG A 177 -20.13 -0.94 -3.78
CA ARG A 177 -20.33 -2.40 -3.78
C ARG A 177 -19.71 -3.07 -2.55
N LEU A 178 -18.55 -2.59 -2.08
CA LEU A 178 -17.97 -3.06 -0.82
C LEU A 178 -18.88 -2.74 0.37
N GLN A 179 -19.45 -1.53 0.40
CA GLN A 179 -20.41 -1.13 1.44
C GLN A 179 -21.69 -1.96 1.37
N GLU A 180 -22.20 -2.25 0.17
CA GLU A 180 -23.38 -3.09 -0.03
C GLU A 180 -23.15 -4.53 0.43
N ARG A 181 -21.99 -5.12 0.03
CA ARG A 181 -21.65 -6.53 0.33
C ARG A 181 -21.33 -6.77 1.80
N TYR A 182 -20.63 -5.85 2.46
CA TYR A 182 -20.06 -6.04 3.79
C TYR A 182 -20.62 -5.09 4.88
N GLY A 183 -21.51 -4.17 4.50
CA GLY A 183 -22.09 -3.21 5.44
C GLY A 183 -21.11 -2.15 5.91
N ARG A 184 -19.92 -2.54 6.40
CA ARG A 184 -18.90 -1.60 6.90
C ARG A 184 -17.51 -1.93 6.36
N VAL A 185 -16.82 -0.88 5.89
CA VAL A 185 -15.40 -0.94 5.54
C VAL A 185 -14.60 -0.26 6.65
N VAL A 186 -13.73 -1.02 7.28
CA VAL A 186 -12.83 -0.59 8.38
C VAL A 186 -11.38 -0.83 8.01
N GLY A 187 -10.46 -0.46 8.88
CA GLY A 187 -9.03 -0.72 8.76
C GLY A 187 -8.22 0.18 9.68
N HIS A 188 -6.93 -0.03 9.71
CA HIS A 188 -6.01 0.73 10.55
C HIS A 188 -5.78 2.14 10.00
N ARG A 189 -5.68 3.10 10.91
CA ARG A 189 -5.28 4.48 10.61
C ARG A 189 -4.00 4.78 11.36
N ILE A 190 -2.92 4.92 10.62
CA ILE A 190 -1.61 5.28 11.14
C ILE A 190 -1.32 6.68 10.65
N ALA A 191 -0.97 7.58 11.56
CA ALA A 191 -0.57 8.95 11.20
C ALA A 191 0.74 8.91 10.41
N MET A 192 0.91 9.90 9.52
CA MET A 192 2.20 10.07 8.83
C MET A 192 3.30 10.32 9.87
N PRO A 193 4.40 9.56 9.84
CA PRO A 193 5.53 9.74 10.74
C PRO A 193 6.11 11.16 10.64
N ARG A 194 6.57 11.70 11.78
CA ARG A 194 7.19 13.01 11.82
C ARG A 194 8.69 12.88 11.73
N LEU A 195 9.33 13.91 11.17
CA LEU A 195 10.76 14.12 11.33
C LEU A 195 10.98 14.82 12.66
N VAL A 196 11.86 14.27 13.47
CA VAL A 196 12.21 14.82 14.80
C VAL A 196 13.72 15.04 14.90
N PRO A 197 14.18 16.07 15.61
CA PRO A 197 15.61 16.30 15.81
C PRO A 197 16.27 15.09 16.49
N VAL A 198 17.48 14.77 16.05
CA VAL A 198 18.33 13.80 16.76
C VAL A 198 18.89 14.53 17.97
N GLY A 199 18.53 14.05 19.16
CA GLY A 199 19.05 14.56 20.43
C GLY A 199 20.54 14.24 20.63
#